data_a01e5288052294268bf29926f47134e5
#
_entry.id   a01e5288052294268bf29926f47134e5
#
_cell.length_a   1.000
_cell.length_b   1.000
_cell.length_c   1.000
_cell.angle_alpha   90.00
_cell.angle_beta   90.00
_cell.angle_gamma   90.00
#
_symmetry.space_group_name_H-M   'P 1'
#
loop_
_entity.id
_entity.type
_entity.pdbx_description
1 polymer ?
#
loop_
_entity_poly.entity_id
_entity_poly.type
_entity_poly.pdbx_seq_one_letter_code
_entity_poly.pdbx_strand_id
1 'polypeptide(L)'
;MLSEILNIKPGLTSIIGSGGKTTLMYSLAKELSASKKVIICTFTKIYKPEHIITLTDPSEEDIKNALLANNCICVGKLSTEEKLTMLDIPVEILLKYADYVISEADGAKGLPLKAHRHYEPVIHRKPVNTIQVLGISGINKKIKDVCHRPETYAEIAGASINDKVTPEMAARVVKREGLCDTLIINQVENDDNMKDAEKIAAYLDIPVFAGEIRKGDLICLRL
;
A
#
# COMPACT_ATOMS: atom_id res chain seq x y z
N MET A 1 10.30 14.67 2.02
CA MET A 1 9.42 13.97 1.05
C MET A 1 9.08 12.58 1.59
N LEU A 2 7.92 12.01 1.24
CA LEU A 2 7.53 10.65 1.70
C LEU A 2 8.56 9.58 1.31
N SER A 3 9.08 9.68 0.09
CA SER A 3 10.10 8.75 -0.42
C SER A 3 11.40 8.74 0.40
N GLU A 4 11.78 9.89 0.97
CA GLU A 4 12.94 10.01 1.86
C GLU A 4 12.63 9.49 3.26
N ILE A 5 11.49 9.94 3.84
CA ILE A 5 11.03 9.52 5.18
C ILE A 5 10.93 7.99 5.25
N LEU A 6 10.35 7.37 4.21
CA LEU A 6 10.16 5.93 4.12
C LEU A 6 11.39 5.18 3.59
N ASN A 7 12.46 5.89 3.26
CA ASN A 7 13.71 5.33 2.72
C ASN A 7 13.48 4.40 1.52
N ILE A 8 12.65 4.85 0.56
CA ILE A 8 12.29 4.04 -0.62
C ILE A 8 13.51 3.78 -1.48
N LYS A 9 13.86 2.52 -1.65
CA LYS A 9 14.99 2.08 -2.47
C LYS A 9 14.58 1.82 -3.91
N PRO A 10 15.49 2.01 -4.90
CA PRO A 10 15.27 1.57 -6.27
C PRO A 10 14.88 0.08 -6.34
N GLY A 11 13.96 -0.24 -7.22
CA GLY A 11 13.43 -1.59 -7.37
C GLY A 11 11.91 -1.65 -7.17
N LEU A 12 11.40 -2.84 -6.80
CA LEU A 12 9.96 -3.06 -6.56
C LEU A 12 9.60 -2.65 -5.13
N THR A 13 8.65 -1.72 -5.00
CA THR A 13 7.93 -1.42 -3.75
C THR A 13 6.52 -1.99 -3.84
N SER A 14 6.16 -2.88 -2.91
CA SER A 14 4.80 -3.42 -2.80
C SER A 14 4.05 -2.73 -1.68
N ILE A 15 2.85 -2.22 -1.99
CA ILE A 15 1.97 -1.56 -1.02
C ILE A 15 0.79 -2.48 -0.74
N ILE A 16 0.62 -2.85 0.53
CA ILE A 16 -0.41 -3.76 1.03
C ILE A 16 -1.28 -3.08 2.11
N GLY A 17 -2.31 -3.78 2.57
CA GLY A 17 -3.14 -3.33 3.67
C GLY A 17 -4.34 -2.50 3.22
N SER A 18 -4.67 -1.44 3.96
CA SER A 18 -5.94 -0.73 3.81
C SER A 18 -5.86 0.73 4.29
N GLY A 19 -6.79 1.58 3.85
CA GLY A 19 -6.88 2.95 4.37
C GLY A 19 -5.92 3.97 3.76
N GLY A 20 -5.49 3.78 2.47
CA GLY A 20 -4.68 4.81 1.79
C GLY A 20 -3.62 4.32 0.82
N LYS A 21 -3.60 3.02 0.44
CA LYS A 21 -2.62 2.44 -0.47
C LYS A 21 -2.45 3.20 -1.78
N THR A 22 -3.56 3.40 -2.49
CA THR A 22 -3.57 4.09 -3.78
C THR A 22 -3.07 5.54 -3.66
N THR A 23 -3.41 6.22 -2.56
CA THR A 23 -2.89 7.55 -2.25
C THR A 23 -1.38 7.53 -2.07
N LEU A 24 -0.85 6.57 -1.29
CA LEU A 24 0.58 6.40 -1.08
C LEU A 24 1.31 6.11 -2.39
N MET A 25 0.77 5.19 -3.19
CA MET A 25 1.33 4.81 -4.49
C MET A 25 1.49 6.03 -5.40
N TYR A 26 0.46 6.85 -5.54
CA TYR A 26 0.52 8.04 -6.38
C TYR A 26 1.40 9.15 -5.81
N SER A 27 1.41 9.32 -4.48
CA SER A 27 2.29 10.30 -3.84
C SER A 27 3.76 9.95 -4.05
N LEU A 28 4.15 8.69 -3.84
CA LEU A 28 5.51 8.22 -4.09
C LEU A 28 5.89 8.33 -5.57
N ALA A 29 4.98 7.92 -6.47
CA ALA A 29 5.24 8.02 -7.91
C ALA A 29 5.46 9.47 -8.35
N LYS A 30 4.66 10.41 -7.85
CA LYS A 30 4.80 11.85 -8.14
C LYS A 30 6.15 12.40 -7.64
N GLU A 31 6.56 12.04 -6.43
CA GLU A 31 7.84 12.49 -5.86
C GLU A 31 9.03 11.93 -6.64
N LEU A 32 9.04 10.61 -6.83
CA LEU A 32 10.16 9.92 -7.47
C LEU A 32 10.32 10.28 -8.95
N SER A 33 9.21 10.49 -9.66
CA SER A 33 9.23 10.83 -11.09
C SER A 33 9.75 12.23 -11.40
N ALA A 34 10.00 13.07 -10.40
CA ALA A 34 10.66 14.36 -10.59
C ALA A 34 12.07 14.19 -11.19
N SER A 35 12.74 13.07 -10.96
CA SER A 35 14.14 12.84 -11.42
C SER A 35 14.44 11.40 -11.83
N LYS A 36 13.49 10.49 -11.73
CA LYS A 36 13.65 9.05 -11.94
C LYS A 36 12.57 8.47 -12.83
N LYS A 37 12.81 7.32 -13.43
CA LYS A 37 11.79 6.57 -14.18
C LYS A 37 10.99 5.70 -13.22
N VAL A 38 9.67 5.85 -13.25
CA VAL A 38 8.73 5.19 -12.34
C VAL A 38 7.66 4.46 -13.13
N ILE A 39 7.40 3.21 -12.78
CA ILE A 39 6.25 2.47 -13.27
C ILE A 39 5.30 2.19 -12.10
N ILE A 40 4.03 2.52 -12.28
CA ILE A 40 2.94 2.09 -11.41
C ILE A 40 2.30 0.84 -12.02
N CYS A 41 2.05 -0.17 -11.20
CA CYS A 41 1.30 -1.36 -11.60
C CYS A 41 0.43 -1.88 -10.45
N THR A 42 -0.31 -2.96 -10.70
CA THR A 42 -1.09 -3.63 -9.66
C THR A 42 -1.04 -5.14 -9.83
N PHE A 43 -1.06 -5.85 -8.71
CA PHE A 43 -1.25 -7.30 -8.66
C PHE A 43 -2.68 -7.70 -8.28
N THR A 44 -3.56 -6.71 -8.17
CA THR A 44 -5.00 -6.88 -7.87
C THR A 44 -5.84 -6.06 -8.86
N LYS A 45 -6.75 -5.21 -8.37
CA LYS A 45 -7.56 -4.33 -9.20
C LYS A 45 -7.51 -2.90 -8.67
N ILE A 46 -7.08 -1.96 -9.51
CA ILE A 46 -7.08 -0.53 -9.21
C ILE A 46 -7.88 0.23 -10.28
N TYR A 47 -8.37 1.42 -9.93
CA TYR A 47 -8.90 2.34 -10.93
C TYR A 47 -7.76 2.92 -11.78
N LYS A 48 -8.03 3.17 -13.06
CA LYS A 48 -7.08 3.87 -13.93
C LYS A 48 -6.78 5.25 -13.35
N PRO A 49 -5.51 5.66 -13.26
CA PRO A 49 -5.17 7.01 -12.86
C PRO A 49 -5.60 8.02 -13.95
N GLU A 50 -6.16 9.16 -13.52
CA GLU A 50 -6.63 10.20 -14.44
C GLU A 50 -5.49 11.04 -15.04
N HIS A 51 -4.37 11.19 -14.32
CA HIS A 51 -3.28 12.12 -14.65
C HIS A 51 -1.94 11.44 -14.95
N ILE A 52 -1.95 10.11 -15.15
CA ILE A 52 -0.75 9.34 -15.48
C ILE A 52 -1.03 8.57 -16.77
N ILE A 53 -0.11 8.62 -17.71
CA ILE A 53 -0.21 7.84 -18.95
C ILE A 53 -0.34 6.38 -18.60
N THR A 54 -1.43 5.77 -19.05
CA THR A 54 -1.75 4.37 -18.76
C THR A 54 -1.66 3.55 -20.03
N LEU A 55 -0.80 2.55 -20.01
CA LEU A 55 -0.68 1.55 -21.06
C LEU A 55 -1.45 0.29 -20.65
N THR A 56 -2.33 -0.16 -21.54
CA THR A 56 -3.13 -1.36 -21.32
C THR A 56 -2.66 -2.48 -22.25
N ASP A 57 -2.29 -3.63 -21.65
CA ASP A 57 -1.66 -4.76 -22.33
C ASP A 57 -0.45 -4.37 -23.23
N PRO A 58 0.49 -3.52 -22.73
CA PRO A 58 1.62 -3.06 -23.52
C PRO A 58 2.61 -4.19 -23.81
N SER A 59 3.29 -4.07 -24.95
CA SER A 59 4.52 -4.81 -25.23
C SER A 59 5.71 -4.21 -24.45
N GLU A 60 6.82 -4.93 -24.38
CA GLU A 60 8.08 -4.41 -23.81
C GLU A 60 8.55 -3.13 -24.53
N GLU A 61 8.39 -3.06 -25.84
CA GLU A 61 8.77 -1.89 -26.64
C GLU A 61 7.85 -0.68 -26.37
N ASP A 62 6.54 -0.90 -26.14
CA ASP A 62 5.62 0.18 -25.76
C ASP A 62 6.02 0.81 -24.42
N ILE A 63 6.38 -0.03 -23.44
CA ILE A 63 6.85 0.42 -22.11
C ILE A 63 8.11 1.27 -22.25
N LYS A 64 9.09 0.78 -23.00
CA LYS A 64 10.35 1.49 -23.27
C LYS A 64 10.09 2.85 -23.92
N ASN A 65 9.30 2.88 -24.99
CA ASN A 65 9.00 4.11 -25.74
C ASN A 65 8.23 5.12 -24.88
N ALA A 66 7.24 4.67 -24.10
CA ALA A 66 6.53 5.54 -23.18
C ALA A 66 7.42 6.16 -22.11
N LEU A 67 8.38 5.41 -21.57
CA LEU A 67 9.33 5.92 -20.58
C LEU A 67 10.41 6.84 -21.16
N LEU A 68 10.71 6.77 -22.46
CA LEU A 68 11.55 7.78 -23.12
C LEU A 68 10.91 9.17 -23.06
N ALA A 69 9.59 9.24 -23.28
CA ALA A 69 8.85 10.50 -23.29
C ALA A 69 8.34 10.95 -21.93
N ASN A 70 8.21 10.03 -20.95
CA ASN A 70 7.61 10.28 -19.63
C ASN A 70 8.47 9.72 -18.52
N ASN A 71 8.46 10.37 -17.34
CA ASN A 71 9.12 9.84 -16.17
C ASN A 71 8.23 8.91 -15.34
N CYS A 72 6.92 8.97 -15.52
CA CYS A 72 5.97 8.09 -14.83
C CYS A 72 4.93 7.55 -15.80
N ILE A 73 4.72 6.24 -15.77
CA ILE A 73 3.64 5.56 -16.49
C ILE A 73 2.93 4.59 -15.57
N CYS A 74 1.68 4.27 -15.89
CA CYS A 74 0.93 3.18 -15.27
C CYS A 74 0.78 2.05 -16.30
N VAL A 75 0.99 0.80 -15.88
CA VAL A 75 0.82 -0.37 -16.74
C VAL A 75 -0.13 -1.38 -16.11
N GLY A 76 -0.96 -2.03 -16.93
CA GLY A 76 -1.86 -3.07 -16.47
C GLY A 76 -2.69 -3.64 -17.59
N LYS A 77 -3.48 -4.68 -17.27
CA LYS A 77 -4.47 -5.27 -18.17
C LYS A 77 -5.85 -4.72 -17.83
N LEU A 78 -6.70 -4.50 -18.83
CA LEU A 78 -8.08 -4.08 -18.58
C LEU A 78 -8.86 -5.20 -17.89
N SER A 79 -9.41 -4.91 -16.72
CA SER A 79 -10.39 -5.76 -16.02
C SER A 79 -11.82 -5.30 -16.30
N THR A 80 -12.02 -3.98 -16.41
CA THR A 80 -13.23 -3.28 -16.85
C THR A 80 -12.78 -1.99 -17.54
N GLU A 81 -13.70 -1.22 -18.14
CA GLU A 81 -13.38 0.07 -18.77
C GLU A 81 -12.61 1.03 -17.85
N GLU A 82 -12.89 0.98 -16.54
CA GLU A 82 -12.32 1.88 -15.53
C GLU A 82 -11.22 1.25 -14.68
N LYS A 83 -11.03 -0.08 -14.73
CA LYS A 83 -10.12 -0.79 -13.81
C LYS A 83 -9.05 -1.58 -14.54
N LEU A 84 -7.86 -1.48 -13.97
CA LEU A 84 -6.71 -2.30 -14.34
C LEU A 84 -6.58 -3.49 -13.39
N THR A 85 -6.04 -4.58 -13.90
CA THR A 85 -5.57 -5.74 -13.14
C THR A 85 -4.13 -6.05 -13.51
N MET A 86 -3.57 -7.10 -12.89
CA MET A 86 -2.20 -7.54 -13.11
C MET A 86 -1.89 -7.72 -14.61
N LEU A 87 -0.71 -7.25 -15.00
CA LEU A 87 -0.15 -7.44 -16.33
C LEU A 87 0.56 -8.79 -16.41
N ASP A 88 0.46 -9.46 -17.56
CA ASP A 88 1.13 -10.76 -17.82
C ASP A 88 2.63 -10.59 -18.19
N ILE A 89 3.25 -9.48 -17.80
CA ILE A 89 4.67 -9.20 -18.00
C ILE A 89 5.41 -9.36 -16.66
N PRO A 90 6.54 -10.11 -16.63
CA PRO A 90 7.36 -10.21 -15.41
C PRO A 90 7.84 -8.85 -14.92
N VAL A 91 7.84 -8.65 -13.60
CA VAL A 91 8.31 -7.40 -12.97
C VAL A 91 9.75 -7.08 -13.37
N GLU A 92 10.56 -8.08 -13.62
CA GLU A 92 11.94 -7.93 -14.08
C GLU A 92 12.06 -7.18 -15.41
N ILE A 93 11.06 -7.30 -16.27
CA ILE A 93 10.99 -6.53 -17.52
C ILE A 93 10.71 -5.06 -17.20
N LEU A 94 9.80 -4.78 -16.25
CA LEU A 94 9.52 -3.41 -15.82
C LEU A 94 10.77 -2.75 -15.23
N LEU A 95 11.53 -3.51 -14.41
CA LEU A 95 12.76 -3.05 -13.75
C LEU A 95 13.95 -2.84 -14.70
N LYS A 96 13.88 -3.31 -15.95
CA LYS A 96 14.89 -2.96 -16.95
C LYS A 96 14.79 -1.50 -17.39
N TYR A 97 13.59 -0.91 -17.33
CA TYR A 97 13.29 0.40 -17.90
C TYR A 97 12.96 1.47 -16.87
N ALA A 98 12.70 1.08 -15.62
CA ALA A 98 12.37 2.00 -14.55
C ALA A 98 13.28 1.81 -13.33
N ASP A 99 13.64 2.93 -12.68
CA ASP A 99 14.37 2.90 -11.41
C ASP A 99 13.47 2.35 -10.28
N TYR A 100 12.17 2.66 -10.35
CA TYR A 100 11.18 2.26 -9.36
C TYR A 100 9.95 1.64 -10.01
N VAL A 101 9.52 0.52 -9.49
CA VAL A 101 8.21 -0.08 -9.78
C VAL A 101 7.41 -0.07 -8.49
N ILE A 102 6.25 0.59 -8.49
CA ILE A 102 5.39 0.70 -7.31
C ILE A 102 4.09 -0.06 -7.60
N SER A 103 3.77 -1.03 -6.75
CA SER A 103 2.60 -1.89 -6.95
C SER A 103 1.63 -1.86 -5.78
N GLU A 104 0.32 -1.85 -6.07
CA GLU A 104 -0.71 -2.23 -5.11
C GLU A 104 -0.92 -3.74 -5.19
N ALA A 105 -0.63 -4.46 -4.08
CA ALA A 105 -0.55 -5.92 -4.09
C ALA A 105 -1.75 -6.63 -3.46
N ASP A 106 -2.74 -5.89 -2.96
CA ASP A 106 -3.97 -6.45 -2.40
C ASP A 106 -5.18 -5.51 -2.51
N GLY A 107 -6.40 -6.07 -2.50
CA GLY A 107 -7.64 -5.30 -2.46
C GLY A 107 -8.11 -5.07 -1.02
N ALA A 108 -8.78 -3.93 -0.77
CA ALA A 108 -9.29 -3.55 0.55
C ALA A 108 -10.73 -3.00 0.55
N LYS A 109 -11.38 -2.92 -0.62
CA LYS A 109 -12.76 -2.40 -0.79
C LYS A 109 -13.02 -1.03 -0.15
N GLY A 110 -12.00 -0.17 -0.03
CA GLY A 110 -12.12 1.15 0.57
C GLY A 110 -12.23 1.17 2.10
N LEU A 111 -12.17 0.02 2.77
CA LEU A 111 -12.22 -0.06 4.23
C LEU A 111 -10.89 0.37 4.87
N PRO A 112 -10.89 0.88 6.12
CA PRO A 112 -9.68 1.36 6.77
C PRO A 112 -8.76 0.24 7.28
N LEU A 113 -9.29 -0.93 7.59
CA LEU A 113 -8.56 -2.07 8.14
C LEU A 113 -8.71 -3.31 7.28
N LYS A 114 -7.77 -4.24 7.40
CA LYS A 114 -7.76 -5.48 6.63
C LYS A 114 -7.01 -6.58 7.37
N ALA A 115 -7.44 -7.84 7.15
CA ALA A 115 -6.60 -9.02 7.32
C ALA A 115 -6.41 -9.72 5.96
N HIS A 116 -5.32 -10.46 5.82
CA HIS A 116 -4.97 -11.17 4.60
C HIS A 116 -5.35 -12.66 4.72
N ARG A 117 -5.82 -13.23 3.63
CA ARG A 117 -5.96 -14.68 3.49
C ARG A 117 -4.63 -15.28 3.05
N HIS A 118 -4.47 -16.60 3.15
CA HIS A 118 -3.24 -17.31 2.81
C HIS A 118 -2.73 -17.10 1.36
N TYR A 119 -3.59 -16.66 0.44
CA TYR A 119 -3.26 -16.31 -0.94
C TYR A 119 -3.12 -14.79 -1.18
N GLU A 120 -3.22 -13.99 -0.14
CA GLU A 120 -3.02 -12.54 -0.14
C GLU A 120 -1.85 -12.17 0.80
N PRO A 121 -1.11 -11.12 0.52
CA PRO A 121 -1.07 -10.34 -0.71
C PRO A 121 -0.43 -11.11 -1.87
N VAL A 122 -0.73 -10.69 -3.11
CA VAL A 122 -0.03 -11.23 -4.29
C VAL A 122 1.29 -10.46 -4.43
N ILE A 123 2.34 -10.97 -3.80
CA ILE A 123 3.68 -10.40 -3.90
C ILE A 123 4.48 -11.23 -4.90
N HIS A 124 4.72 -10.66 -6.08
CA HIS A 124 5.59 -11.24 -7.11
C HIS A 124 7.05 -11.00 -6.77
N ARG A 125 7.79 -12.06 -6.39
CA ARG A 125 9.19 -12.05 -5.93
C ARG A 125 9.43 -11.09 -4.75
N LYS A 126 10.56 -11.21 -4.07
CA LYS A 126 10.87 -10.35 -2.91
C LYS A 126 10.97 -8.90 -3.37
N PRO A 127 10.01 -8.02 -3.01
CA PRO A 127 10.17 -6.59 -3.22
C PRO A 127 11.34 -6.10 -2.37
N VAL A 128 11.93 -4.96 -2.76
CA VAL A 128 12.93 -4.27 -1.93
C VAL A 128 12.29 -3.56 -0.75
N ASN A 129 10.99 -3.23 -0.88
CA ASN A 129 10.19 -2.65 0.20
C ASN A 129 8.78 -3.25 0.17
N THR A 130 8.26 -3.66 1.32
CA THR A 130 6.85 -3.98 1.51
C THR A 130 6.29 -3.03 2.55
N ILE A 131 5.39 -2.14 2.13
CA ILE A 131 4.79 -1.14 3.01
C ILE A 131 3.34 -1.51 3.23
N GLN A 132 2.97 -1.70 4.50
CA GLN A 132 1.57 -1.87 4.88
C GLN A 132 0.98 -0.52 5.28
N VAL A 133 -0.20 -0.21 4.77
CA VAL A 133 -0.99 0.94 5.19
C VAL A 133 -2.14 0.46 6.08
N LEU A 134 -2.38 1.16 7.18
CA LEU A 134 -3.48 0.96 8.11
C LEU A 134 -4.18 2.31 8.33
N GLY A 135 -5.50 2.35 8.15
CA GLY A 135 -6.30 3.56 8.44
C GLY A 135 -6.73 3.59 9.90
N ILE A 136 -6.25 4.58 10.68
CA ILE A 136 -6.58 4.74 12.10
C ILE A 136 -8.06 4.93 12.33
N SER A 137 -8.79 5.43 11.34
CA SER A 137 -10.23 5.66 11.38
C SER A 137 -11.07 4.40 11.63
N GLY A 138 -10.46 3.21 11.55
CA GLY A 138 -11.07 1.94 11.92
C GLY A 138 -11.05 1.62 13.41
N ILE A 139 -10.19 2.28 14.20
CA ILE A 139 -10.11 2.06 15.64
C ILE A 139 -11.40 2.52 16.34
N ASN A 140 -11.77 1.83 17.41
CA ASN A 140 -13.01 2.03 18.18
C ASN A 140 -14.32 1.73 17.42
N LYS A 141 -14.27 1.18 16.21
CA LYS A 141 -15.44 0.72 15.42
C LYS A 141 -15.49 -0.80 15.37
N LYS A 142 -16.68 -1.36 15.08
CA LYS A 142 -16.84 -2.82 15.03
C LYS A 142 -16.05 -3.43 13.87
N ILE A 143 -15.40 -4.55 14.11
CA ILE A 143 -14.59 -5.27 13.12
C ILE A 143 -15.36 -5.50 11.81
N LYS A 144 -16.63 -5.95 11.89
CA LYS A 144 -17.46 -6.22 10.71
C LYS A 144 -17.71 -5.01 9.82
N ASP A 145 -17.67 -3.79 10.39
CA ASP A 145 -18.02 -2.57 9.68
C ASP A 145 -16.79 -1.89 9.04
N VAL A 146 -15.59 -2.18 9.53
CA VAL A 146 -14.36 -1.46 9.15
C VAL A 146 -13.24 -2.33 8.62
N CYS A 147 -13.36 -3.65 8.72
CA CYS A 147 -12.30 -4.55 8.27
C CYS A 147 -12.67 -5.28 6.97
N HIS A 148 -11.78 -5.24 6.01
CA HIS A 148 -11.84 -6.18 4.89
C HIS A 148 -11.41 -7.57 5.37
N ARG A 149 -12.22 -8.62 5.15
CA ARG A 149 -12.08 -9.96 5.74
C ARG A 149 -12.30 -9.96 7.25
N PRO A 150 -13.49 -9.52 7.74
CA PRO A 150 -13.71 -9.33 9.17
C PRO A 150 -13.59 -10.62 9.98
N GLU A 151 -13.95 -11.79 9.43
CA GLU A 151 -13.80 -13.08 10.10
C GLU A 151 -12.32 -13.42 10.34
N THR A 152 -11.49 -13.29 9.31
CA THR A 152 -10.04 -13.52 9.40
C THR A 152 -9.39 -12.52 10.35
N TYR A 153 -9.81 -11.24 10.29
CA TYR A 153 -9.31 -10.21 11.21
C TYR A 153 -9.63 -10.55 12.66
N ALA A 154 -10.89 -10.92 12.95
CA ALA A 154 -11.35 -11.27 14.28
C ALA A 154 -10.61 -12.51 14.82
N GLU A 155 -10.41 -13.54 14.00
CA GLU A 155 -9.66 -14.74 14.35
C GLU A 155 -8.21 -14.39 14.76
N ILE A 156 -7.49 -13.62 13.95
CA ILE A 156 -6.11 -13.21 14.23
C ILE A 156 -6.06 -12.30 15.47
N ALA A 157 -7.02 -11.38 15.59
CA ALA A 157 -7.12 -10.48 16.74
C ALA A 157 -7.48 -11.20 18.05
N GLY A 158 -8.07 -12.41 17.98
CA GLY A 158 -8.62 -13.11 19.14
C GLY A 158 -9.89 -12.43 19.66
N ALA A 159 -10.81 -12.04 18.77
CA ALA A 159 -11.99 -11.25 19.04
C ALA A 159 -13.22 -11.76 18.26
N SER A 160 -14.38 -11.18 18.52
CA SER A 160 -15.61 -11.35 17.72
C SER A 160 -15.71 -10.27 16.66
N ILE A 161 -16.35 -10.56 15.53
CA ILE A 161 -16.61 -9.55 14.48
C ILE A 161 -17.48 -8.39 14.98
N ASN A 162 -18.20 -8.56 16.09
CA ASN A 162 -19.00 -7.52 16.74
C ASN A 162 -18.23 -6.66 17.74
N ASP A 163 -17.01 -7.06 18.09
CA ASP A 163 -16.15 -6.28 18.99
C ASP A 163 -15.62 -5.06 18.28
N LYS A 164 -15.32 -4.02 19.06
CA LYS A 164 -14.65 -2.82 18.56
C LYS A 164 -13.16 -3.09 18.43
N VAL A 165 -12.57 -2.66 17.31
CA VAL A 165 -11.12 -2.74 17.12
C VAL A 165 -10.41 -1.88 18.15
N THR A 166 -9.46 -2.46 18.87
CA THR A 166 -8.53 -1.72 19.73
C THR A 166 -7.17 -1.56 19.05
N PRO A 167 -6.33 -0.60 19.48
CA PRO A 167 -4.96 -0.48 19.00
C PRO A 167 -4.16 -1.79 19.11
N GLU A 168 -4.32 -2.52 20.23
CA GLU A 168 -3.63 -3.79 20.49
C GLU A 168 -4.08 -4.89 19.50
N MET A 169 -5.37 -4.91 19.15
CA MET A 169 -5.88 -5.85 18.15
C MET A 169 -5.28 -5.55 16.77
N ALA A 170 -5.22 -4.27 16.39
CA ALA A 170 -4.64 -3.84 15.11
C ALA A 170 -3.14 -4.21 15.03
N ALA A 171 -2.39 -3.91 16.08
CA ALA A 171 -0.98 -4.29 16.17
C ALA A 171 -0.79 -5.80 16.12
N ARG A 172 -1.65 -6.57 16.82
CA ARG A 172 -1.59 -8.04 16.82
C ARG A 172 -1.80 -8.62 15.43
N VAL A 173 -2.74 -8.07 14.65
CA VAL A 173 -2.97 -8.51 13.26
C VAL A 173 -1.72 -8.26 12.42
N VAL A 174 -1.18 -7.05 12.41
CA VAL A 174 0.05 -6.71 11.67
C VAL A 174 1.22 -7.62 12.08
N LYS A 175 1.43 -7.80 13.39
CA LYS A 175 2.55 -8.62 13.92
C LYS A 175 2.41 -10.10 13.57
N ARG A 176 1.20 -10.66 13.65
CA ARG A 176 0.98 -12.09 13.35
C ARG A 176 1.05 -12.39 11.85
N GLU A 177 0.61 -11.47 11.02
CA GLU A 177 0.75 -11.61 9.57
C GLU A 177 2.21 -11.50 9.12
N GLY A 178 3.00 -10.59 9.70
CA GLY A 178 4.43 -10.44 9.41
C GLY A 178 4.75 -10.16 7.94
N LEU A 179 3.89 -9.42 7.25
CA LEU A 179 3.91 -9.27 5.80
C LEU A 179 4.66 -8.02 5.31
N CYS A 180 5.02 -7.10 6.19
CA CYS A 180 5.60 -5.81 5.81
C CYS A 180 6.91 -5.51 6.50
N ASP A 181 7.75 -4.73 5.82
CA ASP A 181 9.00 -4.17 6.35
C ASP A 181 8.74 -2.85 7.08
N THR A 182 7.65 -2.15 6.75
CA THR A 182 7.29 -0.84 7.30
C THR A 182 5.78 -0.73 7.39
N LEU A 183 5.28 -0.17 8.50
CA LEU A 183 3.87 0.17 8.69
C LEU A 183 3.66 1.69 8.59
N ILE A 184 2.65 2.10 7.84
CA ILE A 184 2.12 3.47 7.86
C ILE A 184 0.73 3.45 8.47
N ILE A 185 0.55 4.18 9.56
CA ILE A 185 -0.74 4.45 10.18
C ILE A 185 -1.23 5.79 9.61
N ASN A 186 -2.16 5.70 8.67
CA ASN A 186 -2.70 6.85 7.93
C ASN A 186 -3.99 7.39 8.56
N GLN A 187 -4.43 8.59 8.13
CA GLN A 187 -5.63 9.27 8.61
C GLN A 187 -5.53 9.72 10.08
N VAL A 188 -4.33 10.04 10.54
CA VAL A 188 -4.07 10.57 11.88
C VAL A 188 -4.29 12.07 11.84
N GLU A 189 -5.51 12.49 12.17
CA GLU A 189 -5.98 13.89 11.98
C GLU A 189 -6.05 14.68 13.29
N ASN A 190 -5.87 14.02 14.44
CA ASN A 190 -5.96 14.64 15.77
C ASN A 190 -5.14 13.88 16.82
N ASP A 191 -5.01 14.47 18.02
CA ASP A 191 -4.21 13.93 19.13
C ASP A 191 -4.70 12.56 19.61
N ASP A 192 -6.00 12.26 19.56
CA ASP A 192 -6.51 10.96 20.00
C ASP A 192 -6.16 9.87 18.98
N ASN A 193 -6.19 10.18 17.69
CA ASN A 193 -5.68 9.29 16.67
C ASN A 193 -4.17 9.06 16.85
N MET A 194 -3.40 10.09 17.19
CA MET A 194 -1.96 9.96 17.44
C MET A 194 -1.67 9.05 18.63
N LYS A 195 -2.38 9.22 19.76
CA LYS A 195 -2.26 8.34 20.92
C LYS A 195 -2.56 6.87 20.59
N ASP A 196 -3.58 6.61 19.76
CA ASP A 196 -3.88 5.26 19.32
C ASP A 196 -2.81 4.72 18.36
N ALA A 197 -2.24 5.54 17.49
CA ALA A 197 -1.11 5.18 16.63
C ALA A 197 0.15 4.84 17.44
N GLU A 198 0.46 5.61 18.47
CA GLU A 198 1.58 5.35 19.41
C GLU A 198 1.40 4.00 20.13
N LYS A 199 0.17 3.69 20.59
CA LYS A 199 -0.14 2.38 21.17
C LYS A 199 0.10 1.24 20.18
N ILE A 200 -0.33 1.39 18.91
CA ILE A 200 -0.07 0.39 17.87
C ILE A 200 1.43 0.19 17.70
N ALA A 201 2.19 1.29 17.54
CA ALA A 201 3.63 1.26 17.34
C ALA A 201 4.39 0.56 18.47
N ALA A 202 3.94 0.71 19.73
CA ALA A 202 4.56 0.11 20.90
C ALA A 202 4.59 -1.43 20.88
N TYR A 203 3.68 -2.08 20.17
CA TYR A 203 3.60 -3.55 20.06
C TYR A 203 4.37 -4.15 18.88
N LEU A 204 4.92 -3.31 17.99
CA LEU A 204 5.57 -3.76 16.76
C LEU A 204 7.08 -3.63 16.85
N ASP A 205 7.79 -4.48 16.10
CA ASP A 205 9.26 -4.51 16.06
C ASP A 205 9.79 -4.12 14.66
N ILE A 206 9.00 -3.35 13.92
CA ILE A 206 9.31 -2.83 12.59
C ILE A 206 9.18 -1.29 12.60
N PRO A 207 9.75 -0.56 11.65
CA PRO A 207 9.53 0.86 11.46
C PRO A 207 8.05 1.21 11.33
N VAL A 208 7.58 2.19 12.11
CA VAL A 208 6.19 2.66 12.12
C VAL A 208 6.16 4.18 11.95
N PHE A 209 5.40 4.62 10.96
CA PHE A 209 5.13 6.02 10.68
C PHE A 209 3.64 6.31 10.84
N ALA A 210 3.30 7.51 11.33
CA ALA A 210 1.91 7.92 11.50
C ALA A 210 1.69 9.33 10.98
N GLY A 211 0.52 9.61 10.41
CA GLY A 211 0.16 10.94 9.91
C GLY A 211 -0.85 10.89 8.76
N GLU A 212 -0.77 11.88 7.88
CA GLU A 212 -1.65 12.02 6.73
C GLU A 212 -0.86 11.92 5.42
N ILE A 213 -0.95 10.80 4.74
CA ILE A 213 -0.27 10.56 3.45
C ILE A 213 -0.59 11.68 2.44
N ARG A 214 -1.82 12.17 2.38
CA ARG A 214 -2.23 13.24 1.44
C ARG A 214 -1.49 14.55 1.65
N LYS A 215 -1.14 14.86 2.90
CA LYS A 215 -0.38 16.07 3.25
C LYS A 215 1.13 15.85 3.12
N GLY A 216 1.57 14.61 3.00
CA GLY A 216 2.98 14.26 3.04
C GLY A 216 3.59 14.41 4.45
N ASP A 217 2.74 14.39 5.46
CA ASP A 217 3.10 14.66 6.86
C ASP A 217 3.07 13.34 7.65
N LEU A 218 4.22 12.67 7.68
CA LEU A 218 4.43 11.44 8.44
C LEU A 218 5.49 11.66 9.52
N ILE A 219 5.16 11.24 10.73
CA ILE A 219 6.05 11.24 11.89
C ILE A 219 6.51 9.81 12.15
N CYS A 220 7.81 9.62 12.38
CA CYS A 220 8.36 8.35 12.79
C CYS A 220 8.03 8.09 14.27
N LEU A 221 7.26 7.05 14.54
CA LEU A 221 6.95 6.58 15.90
C LEU A 221 7.91 5.51 16.38
N ARG A 222 8.49 4.76 15.44
CA ARG A 222 9.46 3.69 15.71
C ARG A 222 10.36 3.47 14.49
N LEU A 223 11.66 3.28 14.70
CA LEU A 223 12.65 2.83 13.73
C LEU A 223 13.02 1.37 13.93
#